data_4ccb3bf9b857d5ff3876ae3b58523d87
#
_entry.id   4ccb3bf9b857d5ff3876ae3b58523d87
#
_cell.length_a   1.000
_cell.length_b   1.000
_cell.length_c   1.000
_cell.angle_alpha   90.00
_cell.angle_beta   90.00
_cell.angle_gamma   90.00
#
_symmetry.space_group_name_H-M   'P 1'
#
loop_
_entity.id
_entity.type
_entity.pdbx_description
1 polymer ?
#
loop_
_entity_poly.entity_id
_entity_poly.type
_entity_poly.pdbx_seq_one_letter_code
_entity_poly.pdbx_strand_id
1 'polypeptide(L)'
;PDVDFRIDHAAGRVVWTIDGEDYTKHYYPPNLQDCEFGADSLVSEMDYAGVDMALLHTNPMLGRSSTYQAECVRRFPDRFRSMAPVDEWRIHDDTDAVIRELEESITKHGLHAIKFNANGYKISDDPWDDGIYRPFWETATSLNVPIFISLSMGPGIKSWEASQSAQDGYLNELKILMRWMERYSDTTTSITHGFPYRAFIDGDSINLPDAVFEPFQNPNLSMEVCFPVRIGDTFDFPYREVFPTIQSMVEHIGADRLLWGTDMPFQNRHCTYRQSRDHIEKYCDFLGQDDLDLIMGGTASRILGLSKD
;
A
#
# COMPACT_ATOMS: atom_id res chain seq x y z
N PRO A 1 16.81 -21.36 1.59
CA PRO A 1 16.85 -21.89 0.22
C PRO A 1 16.96 -20.73 -0.73
N ASP A 2 17.82 -20.85 -1.76
CA ASP A 2 17.90 -19.90 -2.85
C ASP A 2 16.57 -20.01 -3.63
N VAL A 3 15.77 -18.96 -3.59
CA VAL A 3 14.53 -18.88 -4.36
C VAL A 3 14.84 -18.09 -5.63
N ASP A 4 14.83 -18.80 -6.76
CA ASP A 4 14.88 -18.12 -8.05
C ASP A 4 13.50 -17.51 -8.35
N PHE A 5 13.45 -16.19 -8.47
CA PHE A 5 12.24 -15.44 -8.71
C PHE A 5 12.32 -14.71 -10.05
N ARG A 6 11.32 -14.91 -10.90
CA ARG A 6 11.24 -14.25 -12.19
C ARG A 6 9.81 -13.85 -12.55
N ILE A 7 9.68 -12.91 -13.45
CA ILE A 7 8.40 -12.52 -14.03
C ILE A 7 8.32 -13.08 -15.45
N ASP A 8 7.28 -13.88 -15.70
CA ASP A 8 6.88 -14.24 -17.05
C ASP A 8 5.98 -13.12 -17.60
N HIS A 9 6.59 -12.18 -18.31
CA HIS A 9 5.92 -11.01 -18.87
C HIS A 9 4.81 -11.40 -19.85
N ALA A 10 5.06 -12.41 -20.68
CA ALA A 10 4.08 -12.83 -21.69
C ALA A 10 2.80 -13.42 -21.07
N ALA A 11 2.92 -14.06 -19.92
CA ALA A 11 1.80 -14.68 -19.21
C ALA A 11 1.25 -13.82 -18.06
N GLY A 12 1.88 -12.69 -17.72
CA GLY A 12 1.50 -11.86 -16.57
C GLY A 12 1.65 -12.59 -15.23
N ARG A 13 2.64 -13.50 -15.14
CA ARG A 13 2.81 -14.38 -13.99
C ARG A 13 4.12 -14.10 -13.26
N VAL A 14 4.03 -14.26 -11.95
CA VAL A 14 5.21 -14.46 -11.11
C VAL A 14 5.53 -15.94 -11.08
N VAL A 15 6.78 -16.29 -11.22
CA VAL A 15 7.28 -17.65 -11.14
C VAL A 15 8.41 -17.69 -10.10
N TRP A 16 8.37 -18.64 -9.21
CA TRP A 16 9.45 -18.89 -8.26
C TRP A 16 9.76 -20.37 -8.20
N THR A 17 11.04 -20.68 -8.07
CA THR A 17 11.52 -22.07 -8.03
C THR A 17 11.94 -22.40 -6.60
N ILE A 18 11.41 -23.49 -6.05
CA ILE A 18 11.79 -24.04 -4.75
C ILE A 18 12.16 -25.50 -4.97
N ASP A 19 13.37 -25.89 -4.56
CA ASP A 19 13.89 -27.27 -4.67
C ASP A 19 13.80 -27.84 -6.11
N GLY A 20 13.94 -26.97 -7.11
CA GLY A 20 13.88 -27.32 -8.52
C GLY A 20 12.48 -27.45 -9.13
N GLU A 21 11.44 -27.17 -8.36
CA GLU A 21 10.06 -27.13 -8.84
C GLU A 21 9.59 -25.68 -9.02
N ASP A 22 8.96 -25.38 -10.17
CA ASP A 22 8.39 -24.10 -10.49
C ASP A 22 6.97 -23.96 -9.94
N TYR A 23 6.77 -22.90 -9.16
CA TYR A 23 5.48 -22.43 -8.71
C TYR A 23 5.12 -21.14 -9.46
N THR A 24 3.84 -20.94 -9.77
CA THR A 24 3.43 -19.77 -10.54
C THR A 24 2.09 -19.24 -10.07
N LYS A 25 1.95 -17.90 -10.11
CA LYS A 25 0.71 -17.19 -9.79
C LYS A 25 0.50 -16.05 -10.76
N HIS A 26 -0.74 -15.82 -11.21
CA HIS A 26 -1.09 -14.59 -11.88
C HIS A 26 -0.92 -13.42 -10.90
N TYR A 27 -0.06 -12.51 -11.26
CA TYR A 27 0.19 -11.30 -10.49
C TYR A 27 -0.44 -10.08 -11.15
N TYR A 28 -0.36 -10.03 -12.47
CA TYR A 28 -1.04 -9.04 -13.28
C TYR A 28 -2.40 -9.55 -13.79
N PRO A 29 -3.31 -8.64 -14.13
CA PRO A 29 -4.49 -9.00 -14.91
C PRO A 29 -4.08 -9.72 -16.20
N PRO A 30 -4.75 -10.84 -16.55
CA PRO A 30 -4.35 -11.65 -17.72
C PRO A 30 -4.42 -10.92 -19.07
N ASN A 31 -5.13 -9.80 -19.13
CA ASN A 31 -5.27 -8.97 -20.34
C ASN A 31 -4.15 -7.93 -20.54
N LEU A 32 -3.23 -7.80 -19.58
CA LEU A 32 -2.07 -6.92 -19.73
C LEU A 32 -0.94 -7.69 -20.39
N GLN A 33 -0.70 -7.35 -21.66
CA GLN A 33 0.45 -7.86 -22.41
C GLN A 33 1.73 -7.24 -21.87
N ASP A 34 2.79 -8.03 -21.83
CA ASP A 34 4.14 -7.62 -21.37
C ASP A 34 4.18 -7.00 -19.97
N CYS A 35 3.11 -7.21 -19.17
CA CYS A 35 2.95 -6.62 -17.83
C CYS A 35 3.03 -5.09 -17.81
N GLU A 36 2.71 -4.43 -18.91
CA GLU A 36 2.75 -2.97 -19.02
C GLU A 36 1.42 -2.34 -18.66
N PHE A 37 1.47 -1.33 -17.79
CA PHE A 37 0.34 -0.46 -17.47
C PHE A 37 0.83 0.98 -17.32
N GLY A 38 0.92 1.67 -18.44
CA GLY A 38 1.48 3.02 -18.51
C GLY A 38 0.54 4.12 -18.01
N ALA A 39 1.09 5.32 -17.84
CA ALA A 39 0.36 6.49 -17.37
C ALA A 39 -0.89 6.83 -18.20
N ASP A 40 -0.81 6.72 -19.54
CA ASP A 40 -1.94 6.99 -20.43
C ASP A 40 -3.10 6.00 -20.21
N SER A 41 -2.76 4.72 -19.98
CA SER A 41 -3.76 3.68 -19.66
C SER A 41 -4.44 3.99 -18.31
N LEU A 42 -3.65 4.40 -17.30
CA LEU A 42 -4.22 4.76 -16.01
C LEU A 42 -5.14 5.99 -16.12
N VAL A 43 -4.75 7.03 -16.86
CA VAL A 43 -5.61 8.22 -17.07
C VAL A 43 -6.92 7.81 -17.74
N SER A 44 -6.88 6.94 -18.76
CA SER A 44 -8.09 6.46 -19.42
C SER A 44 -9.02 5.68 -18.48
N GLU A 45 -8.48 4.85 -17.61
CA GLU A 45 -9.24 4.14 -16.58
C GLU A 45 -9.82 5.12 -15.54
N MET A 46 -9.05 6.11 -15.12
CA MET A 46 -9.50 7.17 -14.21
C MET A 46 -10.66 7.96 -14.81
N ASP A 47 -10.56 8.37 -16.09
CA ASP A 47 -11.61 9.10 -16.79
C ASP A 47 -12.90 8.27 -16.87
N TYR A 48 -12.78 6.98 -17.20
CA TYR A 48 -13.92 6.07 -17.25
C TYR A 48 -14.55 5.83 -15.88
N ALA A 49 -13.74 5.78 -14.83
CA ALA A 49 -14.20 5.58 -13.46
C ALA A 49 -14.66 6.89 -12.77
N GLY A 50 -14.36 8.06 -13.34
CA GLY A 50 -14.64 9.36 -12.74
C GLY A 50 -13.72 9.66 -11.55
N VAL A 51 -12.44 9.34 -11.66
CA VAL A 51 -11.40 9.60 -10.66
C VAL A 51 -10.54 10.77 -11.11
N ASP A 52 -10.47 11.82 -10.31
CA ASP A 52 -9.77 13.04 -10.68
C ASP A 52 -8.25 12.90 -10.56
N MET A 53 -7.75 12.36 -9.45
CA MET A 53 -6.33 12.25 -9.15
C MET A 53 -5.94 10.89 -8.59
N ALA A 54 -4.70 10.47 -8.83
CA ALA A 54 -4.12 9.28 -8.25
C ALA A 54 -2.73 9.57 -7.66
N LEU A 55 -2.42 8.91 -6.53
CA LEU A 55 -1.10 8.86 -5.94
C LEU A 55 -0.40 7.59 -6.44
N LEU A 56 0.62 7.78 -7.26
CA LEU A 56 1.37 6.68 -7.88
C LEU A 56 2.38 6.08 -6.89
N HIS A 57 2.55 4.77 -6.95
CA HIS A 57 3.67 4.10 -6.30
C HIS A 57 4.24 3.00 -7.21
N THR A 58 5.40 2.48 -6.88
CA THR A 58 6.01 1.35 -7.57
C THR A 58 6.04 0.13 -6.67
N ASN A 59 5.93 -1.05 -7.29
CA ASN A 59 6.20 -2.30 -6.62
C ASN A 59 7.70 -2.62 -6.70
N PRO A 60 8.36 -3.02 -5.60
CA PRO A 60 9.78 -3.37 -5.61
C PRO A 60 10.18 -4.41 -6.65
N MET A 61 9.29 -5.35 -6.96
CA MET A 61 9.54 -6.42 -7.92
C MET A 61 9.50 -5.95 -9.39
N LEU A 62 8.90 -4.80 -9.66
CA LEU A 62 8.68 -4.28 -11.02
C LEU A 62 9.64 -3.16 -11.40
N GLY A 63 10.62 -2.95 -10.57
CA GLY A 63 11.58 -1.87 -10.71
C GLY A 63 11.18 -0.63 -9.93
N ARG A 64 12.17 0.20 -9.67
CA ARG A 64 12.06 1.45 -8.96
C ARG A 64 12.63 2.54 -9.85
N SER A 65 11.81 3.50 -10.21
CA SER A 65 12.25 4.60 -11.08
C SER A 65 11.60 5.90 -10.68
N SER A 66 12.28 6.67 -9.83
CA SER A 66 11.87 8.03 -9.48
C SER A 66 11.78 8.93 -10.71
N THR A 67 12.66 8.75 -11.69
CA THR A 67 12.65 9.48 -12.97
C THR A 67 11.39 9.19 -13.79
N TYR A 68 10.98 7.93 -13.91
CA TYR A 68 9.76 7.58 -14.61
C TYR A 68 8.51 8.14 -13.91
N GLN A 69 8.46 8.03 -12.59
CA GLN A 69 7.36 8.58 -11.81
C GLN A 69 7.27 10.11 -11.93
N ALA A 70 8.40 10.80 -11.86
CA ALA A 70 8.47 12.24 -12.09
C ALA A 70 8.00 12.62 -13.51
N GLU A 71 8.36 11.82 -14.52
CA GLU A 71 7.86 12.01 -15.88
C GLU A 71 6.35 11.83 -15.98
N CYS A 72 5.77 10.83 -15.31
CA CYS A 72 4.31 10.66 -15.25
C CYS A 72 3.62 11.88 -14.65
N VAL A 73 4.13 12.39 -13.51
CA VAL A 73 3.60 13.60 -12.87
C VAL A 73 3.75 14.82 -13.78
N ARG A 74 4.91 14.99 -14.43
CA ARG A 74 5.15 16.11 -15.36
C ARG A 74 4.22 16.09 -16.56
N ARG A 75 3.89 14.90 -17.09
CA ARG A 75 2.94 14.74 -18.22
C ARG A 75 1.49 15.01 -17.81
N PHE A 76 1.12 14.69 -16.59
CA PHE A 76 -0.24 14.78 -16.08
C PHE A 76 -0.27 15.44 -14.69
N PRO A 77 0.14 16.74 -14.57
CA PRO A 77 0.33 17.39 -13.27
C PRO A 77 -0.97 17.56 -12.46
N ASP A 78 -2.10 17.63 -13.14
CA ASP A 78 -3.42 17.75 -12.50
C ASP A 78 -4.05 16.40 -12.17
N ARG A 79 -3.40 15.30 -12.58
CA ARG A 79 -3.92 13.94 -12.42
C ARG A 79 -3.08 13.08 -11.49
N PHE A 80 -1.79 13.37 -11.36
CA PHE A 80 -0.88 12.51 -10.61
C PHE A 80 -0.12 13.25 -9.51
N ARG A 81 0.00 12.56 -8.40
CA ARG A 81 1.07 12.71 -7.41
C ARG A 81 1.81 11.39 -7.34
N SER A 82 3.01 11.37 -6.77
CA SER A 82 3.78 10.13 -6.73
C SER A 82 4.59 9.99 -5.44
N MET A 83 4.75 8.76 -5.00
CA MET A 83 5.61 8.39 -3.89
C MET A 83 7.02 8.11 -4.39
N ALA A 84 8.03 8.55 -3.65
CA ALA A 84 9.41 8.15 -3.86
C ALA A 84 9.58 6.66 -3.49
N PRO A 85 10.09 5.82 -4.38
CA PRO A 85 10.39 4.43 -4.05
C PRO A 85 11.64 4.36 -3.18
N VAL A 86 11.67 3.42 -2.25
CA VAL A 86 12.84 3.11 -1.44
C VAL A 86 13.36 1.73 -1.82
N ASP A 87 14.67 1.57 -1.91
CA ASP A 87 15.30 0.26 -2.05
C ASP A 87 15.68 -0.28 -0.67
N GLU A 88 14.69 -0.78 0.04
CA GLU A 88 14.83 -1.22 1.42
C GLU A 88 15.91 -2.31 1.57
N TRP A 89 16.12 -3.12 0.53
CA TRP A 89 17.08 -4.23 0.57
C TRP A 89 18.53 -3.75 0.57
N ARG A 90 18.78 -2.56 -0.02
CA ARG A 90 20.12 -1.97 -0.03
C ARG A 90 20.45 -1.19 1.23
N ILE A 91 19.48 -0.93 2.12
CA ILE A 91 19.74 -0.23 3.39
C ILE A 91 20.82 -0.96 4.21
N HIS A 92 20.84 -2.29 4.17
CA HIS A 92 21.84 -3.09 4.87
C HIS A 92 23.26 -2.89 4.31
N ASP A 93 23.38 -2.83 2.99
CA ASP A 93 24.69 -2.84 2.30
C ASP A 93 25.19 -1.43 1.99
N ASP A 94 24.29 -0.48 1.71
CA ASP A 94 24.64 0.87 1.26
C ASP A 94 23.58 1.89 1.67
N THR A 95 23.44 2.09 2.97
CA THR A 95 22.47 3.04 3.55
C THR A 95 22.64 4.45 2.98
N ASP A 96 23.88 4.91 2.82
CA ASP A 96 24.17 6.26 2.32
C ASP A 96 23.69 6.48 0.88
N ALA A 97 23.80 5.45 0.01
CA ALA A 97 23.27 5.55 -1.34
C ALA A 97 21.73 5.60 -1.35
N VAL A 98 21.08 4.75 -0.55
CA VAL A 98 19.61 4.75 -0.46
C VAL A 98 19.10 6.10 0.07
N ILE A 99 19.77 6.68 1.05
CA ILE A 99 19.45 8.01 1.57
C ILE A 99 19.59 9.08 0.48
N ARG A 100 20.70 9.12 -0.25
CA ARG A 100 20.90 10.09 -1.34
C ARG A 100 19.84 9.94 -2.44
N GLU A 101 19.51 8.72 -2.84
CA GLU A 101 18.49 8.43 -3.85
C GLU A 101 17.10 8.90 -3.38
N LEU A 102 16.79 8.73 -2.10
CA LEU A 102 15.54 9.23 -1.51
C LEU A 102 15.51 10.77 -1.51
N GLU A 103 16.56 11.42 -1.03
CA GLU A 103 16.66 12.88 -1.04
C GLU A 103 16.52 13.45 -2.45
N GLU A 104 17.20 12.86 -3.45
CA GLU A 104 17.05 13.26 -4.85
C GLU A 104 15.62 13.06 -5.36
N SER A 105 14.96 11.98 -4.97
CA SER A 105 13.59 11.70 -5.38
C SER A 105 12.63 12.78 -4.91
N ILE A 106 12.78 13.27 -3.70
CA ILE A 106 11.93 14.33 -3.15
C ILE A 106 12.39 15.71 -3.64
N THR A 107 13.69 16.05 -3.50
CA THR A 107 14.14 17.43 -3.70
C THR A 107 14.40 17.78 -5.17
N LYS A 108 14.86 16.82 -5.98
CA LYS A 108 15.23 17.03 -7.38
C LYS A 108 14.13 16.56 -8.35
N HIS A 109 13.50 15.44 -8.06
CA HIS A 109 12.43 14.89 -8.90
C HIS A 109 11.04 15.39 -8.48
N GLY A 110 10.91 16.00 -7.30
CA GLY A 110 9.67 16.61 -6.83
C GLY A 110 8.58 15.60 -6.52
N LEU A 111 8.94 14.38 -6.06
CA LEU A 111 7.97 13.41 -5.62
C LEU A 111 7.36 13.81 -4.26
N HIS A 112 6.13 13.39 -3.98
CA HIS A 112 5.26 14.02 -3.00
C HIS A 112 5.15 13.27 -1.67
N ALA A 113 5.57 12.02 -1.65
CA ALA A 113 5.49 11.14 -0.50
C ALA A 113 6.60 10.08 -0.58
N ILE A 114 6.77 9.29 0.47
CA ILE A 114 7.73 8.18 0.51
C ILE A 114 6.96 6.87 0.60
N LYS A 115 7.37 5.86 -0.18
CA LYS A 115 6.87 4.49 -0.07
C LYS A 115 7.92 3.60 0.57
N PHE A 116 7.61 3.02 1.72
CA PHE A 116 8.45 2.05 2.42
C PHE A 116 7.72 0.71 2.57
N ASN A 117 8.42 -0.37 2.32
CA ASN A 117 7.89 -1.72 2.51
C ASN A 117 8.63 -2.40 3.66
N ALA A 118 7.96 -2.51 4.80
CA ALA A 118 8.40 -3.32 5.93
C ALA A 118 8.15 -4.80 5.58
N ASN A 119 8.86 -5.29 4.56
CA ASN A 119 8.62 -6.63 4.03
C ASN A 119 9.17 -7.69 4.98
N GLY A 120 8.48 -8.84 5.02
CA GLY A 120 8.89 -10.02 5.75
C GLY A 120 10.19 -10.69 5.24
N TYR A 121 11.00 -9.99 4.44
CA TYR A 121 12.35 -10.42 4.11
C TYR A 121 13.27 -10.03 5.27
N LYS A 122 13.91 -11.03 5.85
CA LYS A 122 14.92 -10.80 6.87
C LYS A 122 16.19 -10.28 6.21
N ILE A 123 16.30 -8.97 6.07
CA ILE A 123 17.48 -8.28 5.54
C ILE A 123 18.52 -8.11 6.65
N SER A 124 18.06 -7.92 7.87
CA SER A 124 18.87 -7.71 9.08
C SER A 124 18.22 -8.40 10.27
N ASP A 125 18.97 -8.59 11.36
CA ASP A 125 18.41 -8.95 12.66
C ASP A 125 17.72 -7.77 13.35
N ASP A 126 18.01 -6.54 12.90
CA ASP A 126 17.37 -5.33 13.40
C ASP A 126 15.93 -5.23 12.89
N PRO A 127 14.99 -4.80 13.74
CA PRO A 127 13.67 -4.43 13.30
C PRO A 127 13.75 -3.17 12.42
N TRP A 128 12.81 -3.03 11.47
CA TRP A 128 12.85 -1.94 10.50
C TRP A 128 12.70 -0.53 11.11
N ASP A 129 12.35 -0.40 12.38
CA ASP A 129 12.25 0.87 13.10
C ASP A 129 13.57 1.28 13.80
N ASP A 130 14.57 0.42 13.84
CA ASP A 130 15.78 0.66 14.63
C ASP A 130 17.06 0.11 13.96
N GLY A 131 18.17 0.13 14.68
CA GLY A 131 19.46 -0.40 14.23
C GLY A 131 19.95 0.26 12.94
N ILE A 132 20.24 -0.55 11.94
CA ILE A 132 20.74 -0.09 10.63
C ILE A 132 19.78 0.84 9.88
N TYR A 133 18.48 0.81 10.21
CA TYR A 133 17.46 1.65 9.57
C TYR A 133 17.39 3.06 10.15
N ARG A 134 17.98 3.33 11.31
CA ARG A 134 17.86 4.65 11.96
C ARG A 134 18.35 5.82 11.13
N PRO A 135 19.55 5.80 10.50
CA PRO A 135 20.01 6.90 9.67
C PRO A 135 19.06 7.20 8.49
N PHE A 136 18.49 6.13 7.90
CA PHE A 136 17.49 6.26 6.87
C PHE A 136 16.23 6.98 7.39
N TRP A 137 15.70 6.58 8.55
CA TRP A 137 14.50 7.18 9.13
C TRP A 137 14.70 8.63 9.57
N GLU A 138 15.86 8.95 10.12
CA GLU A 138 16.21 10.34 10.48
C GLU A 138 16.18 11.25 9.24
N THR A 139 16.69 10.79 8.12
CA THR A 139 16.60 11.54 6.85
C THR A 139 15.17 11.55 6.31
N ALA A 140 14.52 10.38 6.19
CA ALA A 140 13.20 10.27 5.59
C ALA A 140 12.17 11.17 6.29
N THR A 141 12.19 11.21 7.62
CA THR A 141 11.28 12.06 8.40
C THR A 141 11.63 13.55 8.31
N SER A 142 12.92 13.89 8.14
CA SER A 142 13.37 15.27 7.96
C SER A 142 12.94 15.90 6.64
N LEU A 143 12.60 15.09 5.63
CA LEU A 143 12.10 15.58 4.34
C LEU A 143 10.68 16.15 4.43
N ASN A 144 9.98 15.94 5.56
CA ASN A 144 8.67 16.52 5.86
C ASN A 144 7.61 16.27 4.76
N VAL A 145 7.61 15.05 4.21
CA VAL A 145 6.60 14.53 3.29
C VAL A 145 5.91 13.30 3.92
N PRO A 146 4.67 12.99 3.53
CA PRO A 146 3.97 11.81 4.06
C PRO A 146 4.72 10.52 3.76
N ILE A 147 4.66 9.57 4.70
CA ILE A 147 5.28 8.24 4.56
C ILE A 147 4.21 7.17 4.50
N PHE A 148 4.19 6.41 3.42
CA PHE A 148 3.28 5.30 3.21
C PHE A 148 4.02 3.98 3.45
N ILE A 149 3.56 3.21 4.44
CA ILE A 149 4.22 1.98 4.89
C ILE A 149 3.36 0.77 4.53
N SER A 150 3.95 -0.18 3.79
CA SER A 150 3.36 -1.53 3.66
C SER A 150 3.89 -2.41 4.78
N LEU A 151 3.03 -2.83 5.68
CA LEU A 151 3.37 -3.79 6.73
C LEU A 151 3.30 -5.23 6.21
N SER A 152 4.11 -6.09 6.80
CA SER A 152 4.10 -7.53 6.56
C SER A 152 3.45 -8.29 7.72
N MET A 153 3.51 -9.60 7.67
CA MET A 153 3.14 -10.49 8.78
C MET A 153 4.37 -11.15 9.40
N GLY A 154 5.54 -10.54 9.19
CA GLY A 154 6.82 -11.06 9.66
C GLY A 154 7.52 -12.01 8.67
N PRO A 155 8.80 -12.31 8.91
CA PRO A 155 9.62 -13.12 8.01
C PRO A 155 9.07 -14.53 7.81
N GLY A 156 8.98 -14.98 6.55
CA GLY A 156 8.57 -16.33 6.18
C GLY A 156 7.07 -16.60 6.23
N ILE A 157 6.25 -15.63 6.66
CA ILE A 157 4.80 -15.75 6.67
C ILE A 157 4.24 -15.25 5.34
N LYS A 158 3.45 -16.09 4.69
CA LYS A 158 2.87 -15.75 3.38
C LYS A 158 1.61 -14.90 3.57
N SER A 159 1.48 -13.83 2.78
CA SER A 159 0.38 -12.86 2.86
C SER A 159 -1.01 -13.42 2.58
N TRP A 160 -1.10 -14.66 2.11
CA TRP A 160 -2.36 -15.36 1.83
C TRP A 160 -2.71 -16.44 2.87
N GLU A 161 -1.90 -16.61 3.90
CA GLU A 161 -2.19 -17.60 4.96
C GLU A 161 -3.17 -17.03 5.98
N ALA A 162 -4.28 -17.75 6.17
CA ALA A 162 -5.17 -17.57 7.31
C ALA A 162 -4.67 -18.47 8.45
N SER A 163 -3.84 -17.94 9.33
CA SER A 163 -3.25 -18.70 10.42
C SER A 163 -3.00 -17.84 11.65
N GLN A 164 -2.95 -18.47 12.82
CA GLN A 164 -2.61 -17.77 14.07
C GLN A 164 -1.23 -17.12 13.98
N SER A 165 -0.25 -17.76 13.36
CA SER A 165 1.09 -17.18 13.19
C SER A 165 1.08 -15.94 12.31
N ALA A 166 0.19 -15.85 11.31
CA ALA A 166 0.01 -14.65 10.50
C ALA A 166 -0.59 -13.49 11.31
N GLN A 167 -1.58 -13.78 12.15
CA GLN A 167 -2.17 -12.80 13.06
C GLN A 167 -1.14 -12.28 14.07
N ASP A 168 -0.44 -13.18 14.76
CA ASP A 168 0.58 -12.83 15.75
C ASP A 168 1.73 -12.05 15.13
N GLY A 169 2.15 -12.43 13.93
CA GLY A 169 3.19 -11.74 13.17
C GLY A 169 2.78 -10.31 12.83
N TYR A 170 1.55 -10.12 12.36
CA TYR A 170 1.04 -8.78 12.07
C TYR A 170 0.94 -7.90 13.32
N LEU A 171 0.44 -8.46 14.43
CA LEU A 171 0.39 -7.73 15.71
C LEU A 171 1.79 -7.33 16.21
N ASN A 172 2.81 -8.13 15.92
CA ASN A 172 4.20 -7.75 16.22
C ASN A 172 4.69 -6.62 15.30
N GLU A 173 4.35 -6.62 14.02
CA GLU A 173 4.66 -5.52 13.11
C GLU A 173 3.98 -4.20 13.56
N LEU A 174 2.76 -4.25 14.07
CA LEU A 174 2.09 -3.08 14.64
C LEU A 174 2.82 -2.53 15.87
N LYS A 175 3.41 -3.38 16.71
CA LYS A 175 4.24 -2.93 17.84
C LYS A 175 5.52 -2.22 17.36
N ILE A 176 6.11 -2.68 16.25
CA ILE A 176 7.25 -2.01 15.62
C ILE A 176 6.81 -0.63 15.10
N LEU A 177 5.67 -0.56 14.40
CA LEU A 177 5.10 0.69 13.92
C LEU A 177 4.84 1.68 15.08
N MET A 178 4.26 1.23 16.18
CA MET A 178 4.00 2.09 17.34
C MET A 178 5.29 2.68 17.92
N ARG A 179 6.35 1.88 18.09
CA ARG A 179 7.66 2.39 18.53
C ARG A 179 8.27 3.39 17.55
N TRP A 180 8.13 3.12 16.24
CA TRP A 180 8.56 4.04 15.21
C TRP A 180 7.81 5.38 15.31
N MET A 181 6.48 5.34 15.48
CA MET A 181 5.65 6.54 15.61
C MET A 181 5.86 7.28 16.94
N GLU A 182 6.23 6.60 18.03
CA GLU A 182 6.65 7.28 19.26
C GLU A 182 7.90 8.12 19.04
N ARG A 183 8.83 7.60 18.24
CA ARG A 183 10.09 8.30 17.92
C ARG A 183 9.92 9.44 16.93
N TYR A 184 9.04 9.27 15.97
CA TYR A 184 8.78 10.21 14.87
C TYR A 184 7.32 10.68 14.87
N SER A 185 6.85 11.14 16.01
CA SER A 185 5.42 11.39 16.30
C SER A 185 4.75 12.40 15.37
N ASP A 186 5.52 13.35 14.83
CA ASP A 186 5.00 14.43 13.98
C ASP A 186 4.89 14.02 12.49
N THR A 187 5.34 12.80 12.15
CA THR A 187 5.34 12.33 10.79
C THR A 187 3.95 11.88 10.35
N THR A 188 3.43 12.50 9.30
CA THR A 188 2.20 12.03 8.65
C THR A 188 2.44 10.67 8.00
N THR A 189 1.72 9.65 8.44
CA THR A 189 1.94 8.27 8.02
C THR A 189 0.65 7.61 7.58
N SER A 190 0.73 6.72 6.60
CA SER A 190 -0.40 5.87 6.18
C SER A 190 0.03 4.41 6.02
N ILE A 191 -0.77 3.49 6.54
CA ILE A 191 -0.62 2.06 6.23
C ILE A 191 -1.26 1.82 4.86
N THR A 192 -0.48 1.26 3.92
CA THR A 192 -0.99 0.92 2.58
C THR A 192 -1.70 -0.43 2.56
N HIS A 193 -2.71 -0.53 1.70
CA HIS A 193 -3.50 -1.74 1.42
C HIS A 193 -4.38 -2.22 2.59
N GLY A 194 -4.49 -1.46 3.68
CA GLY A 194 -5.29 -1.85 4.84
C GLY A 194 -4.66 -2.96 5.69
N PHE A 195 -5.49 -3.67 6.42
CA PHE A 195 -5.10 -4.84 7.22
C PHE A 195 -4.82 -6.07 6.34
N PRO A 196 -4.09 -7.08 6.83
CA PRO A 196 -3.96 -8.37 6.16
C PRO A 196 -5.24 -9.20 6.38
N TYR A 197 -6.35 -8.74 5.79
CA TYR A 197 -7.70 -9.26 6.05
C TYR A 197 -7.80 -10.79 5.99
N ARG A 198 -7.05 -11.43 5.08
CA ARG A 198 -7.05 -12.91 4.95
C ARG A 198 -6.63 -13.62 6.22
N ALA A 199 -5.72 -13.05 6.99
CA ALA A 199 -5.28 -13.63 8.25
C ALA A 199 -6.41 -13.67 9.30
N PHE A 200 -7.43 -12.86 9.12
CA PHE A 200 -8.55 -12.68 10.05
C PHE A 200 -9.89 -13.19 9.51
N ILE A 201 -9.90 -13.87 8.35
CA ILE A 201 -11.11 -14.47 7.79
C ILE A 201 -11.50 -15.71 8.63
N ASP A 202 -12.78 -15.76 9.00
CA ASP A 202 -13.43 -16.91 9.62
C ASP A 202 -14.80 -17.09 8.95
N GLY A 203 -14.90 -18.09 8.08
CA GLY A 203 -16.06 -18.28 7.19
C GLY A 203 -16.27 -17.07 6.28
N ASP A 204 -17.44 -16.45 6.33
CA ASP A 204 -17.80 -15.27 5.54
C ASP A 204 -17.55 -13.95 6.28
N SER A 205 -16.79 -13.97 7.35
CA SER A 205 -16.53 -12.81 8.22
C SER A 205 -15.05 -12.51 8.34
N ILE A 206 -14.74 -11.24 8.59
CA ILE A 206 -13.39 -10.78 8.93
C ILE A 206 -13.41 -10.33 10.40
N ASN A 207 -12.71 -11.05 11.26
CA ASN A 207 -12.70 -10.82 12.69
C ASN A 207 -11.41 -10.13 13.13
N LEU A 208 -11.38 -8.80 13.04
CA LEU A 208 -10.26 -7.99 13.48
C LEU A 208 -10.26 -7.86 15.02
N PRO A 209 -9.18 -8.23 15.73
CA PRO A 209 -9.07 -7.98 17.15
C PRO A 209 -8.84 -6.49 17.44
N ASP A 210 -9.28 -5.99 18.61
CA ASP A 210 -9.13 -4.58 19.01
C ASP A 210 -7.68 -4.09 18.93
N ALA A 211 -6.71 -4.97 19.17
CA ALA A 211 -5.29 -4.66 19.10
C ALA A 211 -4.82 -4.13 17.74
N VAL A 212 -5.53 -4.41 16.63
CA VAL A 212 -5.15 -3.85 15.31
C VAL A 212 -5.44 -2.35 15.22
N PHE A 213 -6.30 -1.82 16.08
CA PHE A 213 -6.67 -0.40 16.12
C PHE A 213 -5.82 0.43 17.10
N GLU A 214 -5.02 -0.22 17.97
CA GLU A 214 -4.18 0.50 18.94
C GLU A 214 -3.25 1.55 18.30
N PRO A 215 -2.57 1.30 17.16
CA PRO A 215 -1.69 2.30 16.55
C PRO A 215 -2.41 3.59 16.15
N PHE A 216 -3.71 3.53 15.88
CA PHE A 216 -4.52 4.68 15.46
C PHE A 216 -4.89 5.63 16.62
N GLN A 217 -4.42 5.38 17.83
CA GLN A 217 -4.41 6.38 18.90
C GLN A 217 -3.46 7.54 18.53
N ASN A 218 -2.49 7.32 17.66
CA ASN A 218 -1.71 8.40 17.06
C ASN A 218 -2.53 9.09 15.95
N PRO A 219 -2.82 10.40 16.06
CA PRO A 219 -3.67 11.12 15.10
C PRO A 219 -3.02 11.28 13.72
N ASN A 220 -1.69 11.11 13.61
CA ASN A 220 -0.95 11.23 12.36
C ASN A 220 -0.91 9.92 11.56
N LEU A 221 -1.54 8.85 12.05
CA LEU A 221 -1.66 7.59 11.34
C LEU A 221 -2.99 7.49 10.60
N SER A 222 -2.91 7.18 9.32
CA SER A 222 -4.02 6.91 8.41
C SER A 222 -3.91 5.51 7.81
N MET A 223 -4.95 5.05 7.11
CA MET A 223 -4.96 3.73 6.48
C MET A 223 -5.70 3.75 5.15
N GLU A 224 -5.19 3.01 4.17
CA GLU A 224 -5.91 2.76 2.92
C GLU A 224 -7.04 1.75 3.09
N VAL A 225 -8.16 2.04 2.45
CA VAL A 225 -9.29 1.13 2.24
C VAL A 225 -9.12 0.52 0.84
N CYS A 226 -8.47 -0.64 0.77
CA CYS A 226 -8.07 -1.28 -0.49
C CYS A 226 -8.44 -2.78 -0.49
N PHE A 227 -9.75 -3.08 -0.42
CA PHE A 227 -10.24 -4.44 -0.27
C PHE A 227 -10.11 -5.32 -1.52
N PRO A 228 -10.49 -4.88 -2.76
CA PRO A 228 -10.55 -5.79 -3.90
C PRO A 228 -9.23 -6.50 -4.20
N VAL A 229 -8.09 -5.82 -4.11
CA VAL A 229 -6.79 -6.43 -4.36
C VAL A 229 -6.41 -7.46 -3.29
N ARG A 230 -6.95 -7.31 -2.07
CA ARG A 230 -6.62 -8.16 -0.93
C ARG A 230 -7.47 -9.41 -0.81
N ILE A 231 -8.74 -9.33 -1.16
CA ILE A 231 -9.72 -10.39 -0.88
C ILE A 231 -10.61 -10.75 -2.07
N GLY A 232 -10.41 -10.13 -3.23
CA GLY A 232 -11.29 -10.31 -4.39
C GLY A 232 -11.27 -11.69 -5.02
N ASP A 233 -10.37 -12.60 -4.61
CA ASP A 233 -10.40 -14.03 -4.92
C ASP A 233 -11.10 -14.87 -3.84
N THR A 234 -11.58 -14.25 -2.77
CA THR A 234 -12.29 -14.92 -1.66
C THR A 234 -13.77 -14.54 -1.68
N PHE A 235 -14.07 -13.28 -1.90
CA PHE A 235 -15.43 -12.75 -1.91
C PHE A 235 -15.75 -12.12 -3.27
N ASP A 236 -17.02 -12.20 -3.68
CA ASP A 236 -17.50 -11.64 -4.94
C ASP A 236 -17.91 -10.17 -4.81
N PHE A 237 -17.75 -9.41 -5.91
CA PHE A 237 -18.29 -8.04 -5.98
C PHE A 237 -19.81 -8.03 -5.68
N PRO A 238 -20.32 -7.12 -4.85
CA PRO A 238 -19.69 -5.92 -4.30
C PRO A 238 -19.03 -6.12 -2.91
N TYR A 239 -18.56 -7.30 -2.55
CA TYR A 239 -17.79 -7.59 -1.34
C TYR A 239 -18.53 -7.23 -0.06
N ARG A 240 -19.81 -7.65 0.06
CA ARG A 240 -20.66 -7.32 1.23
C ARG A 240 -20.12 -7.85 2.55
N GLU A 241 -19.34 -8.90 2.50
CA GLU A 241 -18.68 -9.55 3.63
C GLU A 241 -17.69 -8.61 4.33
N VAL A 242 -17.19 -7.59 3.63
CA VAL A 242 -16.27 -6.60 4.25
C VAL A 242 -16.97 -5.36 4.81
N PHE A 243 -18.26 -5.19 4.59
CA PHE A 243 -18.98 -3.99 5.07
C PHE A 243 -18.90 -3.81 6.60
N PRO A 244 -19.06 -4.86 7.43
CA PRO A 244 -18.86 -4.73 8.87
C PRO A 244 -17.43 -4.29 9.23
N THR A 245 -16.43 -4.73 8.46
CA THR A 245 -15.04 -4.32 8.66
C THR A 245 -14.82 -2.85 8.31
N ILE A 246 -15.41 -2.35 7.21
CA ILE A 246 -15.34 -0.93 6.85
C ILE A 246 -16.00 -0.09 7.93
N GLN A 247 -17.17 -0.51 8.42
CA GLN A 247 -17.87 0.18 9.51
C GLN A 247 -17.00 0.24 10.76
N SER A 248 -16.40 -0.88 11.17
CA SER A 248 -15.47 -0.94 12.29
C SER A 248 -14.25 -0.03 12.11
N MET A 249 -13.71 0.06 10.89
CA MET A 249 -12.60 0.98 10.57
C MET A 249 -13.04 2.44 10.75
N VAL A 250 -14.24 2.81 10.30
CA VAL A 250 -14.76 4.17 10.52
C VAL A 250 -14.97 4.46 11.99
N GLU A 251 -15.51 3.52 12.75
CA GLU A 251 -15.77 3.67 14.20
C GLU A 251 -14.47 3.81 15.02
N HIS A 252 -13.43 3.06 14.70
CA HIS A 252 -12.19 3.03 15.49
C HIS A 252 -11.10 3.98 14.97
N ILE A 253 -11.06 4.23 13.67
CA ILE A 253 -10.02 5.05 13.03
C ILE A 253 -10.55 6.46 12.74
N GLY A 254 -11.78 6.57 12.24
CA GLY A 254 -12.39 7.79 11.71
C GLY A 254 -12.25 7.90 10.19
N ALA A 255 -13.30 8.35 9.52
CA ALA A 255 -13.31 8.54 8.06
C ALA A 255 -12.23 9.54 7.58
N ASP A 256 -11.91 10.53 8.42
CA ASP A 256 -10.87 11.54 8.18
C ASP A 256 -9.43 10.98 8.18
N ARG A 257 -9.26 9.71 8.50
CA ARG A 257 -7.98 8.99 8.45
C ARG A 257 -8.02 7.75 7.55
N LEU A 258 -9.10 7.56 6.82
CA LEU A 258 -9.24 6.49 5.82
C LEU A 258 -9.08 7.07 4.42
N LEU A 259 -8.37 6.32 3.55
CA LEU A 259 -8.11 6.68 2.16
C LEU A 259 -8.54 5.55 1.24
N TRP A 260 -9.42 5.82 0.28
CA TRP A 260 -9.68 4.84 -0.78
C TRP A 260 -8.42 4.60 -1.62
N GLY A 261 -8.07 3.34 -1.81
CA GLY A 261 -6.95 2.89 -2.63
C GLY A 261 -7.34 1.70 -3.50
N THR A 262 -6.57 1.45 -4.55
CA THR A 262 -6.92 0.44 -5.56
C THR A 262 -5.82 -0.56 -5.87
N ASP A 263 -4.56 -0.17 -5.76
CA ASP A 263 -3.42 -0.95 -6.23
C ASP A 263 -3.56 -1.33 -7.71
N MET A 264 -3.98 -0.35 -8.55
CA MET A 264 -4.04 -0.53 -10.01
C MET A 264 -2.66 -0.80 -10.60
N PRO A 265 -2.53 -1.74 -11.55
CA PRO A 265 -3.59 -2.51 -12.22
C PRO A 265 -3.96 -3.82 -11.52
N PHE A 266 -3.34 -4.17 -10.40
CA PHE A 266 -3.45 -5.48 -9.76
C PHE A 266 -4.87 -5.85 -9.37
N GLN A 267 -5.69 -4.89 -8.93
CA GLN A 267 -7.10 -5.12 -8.61
C GLN A 267 -7.93 -5.58 -9.80
N ASN A 268 -7.54 -5.26 -11.05
CA ASN A 268 -8.28 -5.67 -12.25
C ASN A 268 -8.32 -7.20 -12.47
N ARG A 269 -7.63 -7.96 -11.62
CA ARG A 269 -7.84 -9.42 -11.53
C ARG A 269 -9.20 -9.77 -10.94
N HIS A 270 -9.83 -8.85 -10.21
CA HIS A 270 -11.00 -9.11 -9.37
C HIS A 270 -12.18 -8.19 -9.71
N CYS A 271 -11.92 -6.93 -10.02
CA CYS A 271 -12.94 -5.97 -10.39
C CYS A 271 -12.34 -4.84 -11.23
N THR A 272 -13.18 -4.13 -12.01
CA THR A 272 -12.75 -2.94 -12.73
C THR A 272 -12.44 -1.78 -11.78
N TYR A 273 -11.71 -0.78 -12.27
CA TYR A 273 -11.42 0.43 -11.49
C TYR A 273 -12.71 1.12 -11.01
N ARG A 274 -13.71 1.25 -11.92
CA ARG A 274 -15.02 1.80 -11.58
C ARG A 274 -15.73 0.97 -10.51
N GLN A 275 -15.71 -0.35 -10.60
CA GLN A 275 -16.31 -1.21 -9.57
C GLN A 275 -15.65 -1.04 -8.20
N SER A 276 -14.32 -0.87 -8.15
CA SER A 276 -13.62 -0.58 -6.90
C SER A 276 -14.07 0.74 -6.27
N ARG A 277 -14.29 1.78 -7.06
CA ARG A 277 -14.88 3.02 -6.61
C ARG A 277 -16.33 2.81 -6.14
N ASP A 278 -17.16 2.20 -6.99
CA ASP A 278 -18.58 1.95 -6.70
C ASP A 278 -18.77 1.08 -5.45
N HIS A 279 -17.84 0.18 -5.14
CA HIS A 279 -17.85 -0.63 -3.92
C HIS A 279 -18.03 0.24 -2.66
N ILE A 280 -17.32 1.34 -2.56
CA ILE A 280 -17.45 2.27 -1.43
C ILE A 280 -18.63 3.23 -1.66
N GLU A 281 -18.65 3.98 -2.77
CA GLU A 281 -19.61 5.06 -2.99
C GLU A 281 -21.06 4.60 -3.10
N LYS A 282 -21.31 3.43 -3.68
CA LYS A 282 -22.69 2.99 -3.98
C LYS A 282 -23.19 1.88 -3.07
N TYR A 283 -22.29 1.07 -2.55
CA TYR A 283 -22.70 -0.13 -1.85
C TYR A 283 -22.48 -0.07 -0.34
N CYS A 284 -21.63 0.84 0.16
CA CYS A 284 -21.52 1.11 1.60
C CYS A 284 -22.56 2.13 2.05
N ASP A 285 -23.85 1.78 1.95
CA ASP A 285 -24.99 2.63 2.24
C ASP A 285 -25.13 3.03 3.73
N PHE A 286 -24.31 2.47 4.59
CA PHE A 286 -24.17 2.84 5.99
C PHE A 286 -23.23 4.05 6.21
N LEU A 287 -22.47 4.49 5.18
CA LEU A 287 -21.65 5.69 5.24
C LEU A 287 -22.45 6.94 4.90
N GLY A 288 -22.28 7.99 5.71
CA GLY A 288 -22.82 9.31 5.39
C GLY A 288 -22.01 10.00 4.28
N GLN A 289 -22.59 11.05 3.68
CA GLN A 289 -21.92 11.79 2.60
C GLN A 289 -20.58 12.39 3.05
N ASP A 290 -20.52 12.92 4.27
CA ASP A 290 -19.31 13.51 4.85
C ASP A 290 -18.18 12.45 4.98
N ASP A 291 -18.52 11.23 5.40
CA ASP A 291 -17.55 10.11 5.47
C ASP A 291 -17.08 9.67 4.10
N LEU A 292 -18.00 9.59 3.12
CA LEU A 292 -17.68 9.28 1.74
C LEU A 292 -16.74 10.32 1.13
N ASP A 293 -17.01 11.60 1.31
CA ASP A 293 -16.17 12.69 0.79
C ASP A 293 -14.75 12.64 1.38
N LEU A 294 -14.62 12.27 2.65
CA LEU A 294 -13.33 12.08 3.29
C LEU A 294 -12.60 10.86 2.74
N ILE A 295 -13.22 9.69 2.75
CA ILE A 295 -12.60 8.42 2.34
C ILE A 295 -12.22 8.47 0.85
N MET A 296 -13.09 9.01 -0.01
CA MET A 296 -12.91 8.99 -1.46
C MET A 296 -11.91 10.01 -2.00
N GLY A 297 -11.45 10.97 -1.18
CA GLY A 297 -10.44 11.92 -1.64
C GLY A 297 -10.05 12.99 -0.63
N GLY A 298 -10.93 13.40 0.28
CA GLY A 298 -10.67 14.47 1.23
C GLY A 298 -9.46 14.20 2.14
N THR A 299 -9.36 12.99 2.67
CA THR A 299 -8.22 12.57 3.50
C THR A 299 -6.92 12.55 2.72
N ALA A 300 -6.90 12.00 1.50
CA ALA A 300 -5.73 11.98 0.65
C ALA A 300 -5.28 13.40 0.27
N SER A 301 -6.23 14.28 -0.08
CA SER A 301 -5.96 15.68 -0.39
C SER A 301 -5.31 16.41 0.78
N ARG A 302 -5.82 16.22 2.00
CA ARG A 302 -5.27 16.80 3.22
C ARG A 302 -3.85 16.30 3.49
N ILE A 303 -3.62 14.97 3.41
CA ILE A 303 -2.32 14.36 3.67
C ILE A 303 -1.26 14.86 2.67
N LEU A 304 -1.64 15.01 1.41
CA LEU A 304 -0.75 15.45 0.34
C LEU A 304 -0.65 16.98 0.22
N GLY A 305 -1.32 17.74 1.09
CA GLY A 305 -1.32 19.19 1.06
C GLY A 305 -1.92 19.78 -0.22
N LEU A 306 -2.89 19.09 -0.83
CA LEU A 306 -3.58 19.59 -2.02
C LEU A 306 -4.62 20.61 -1.59
N SER A 307 -4.51 21.85 -2.08
CA SER A 307 -5.54 22.88 -1.88
C SER A 307 -6.83 22.42 -2.60
N LYS A 308 -7.98 22.64 -1.95
CA LYS A 308 -9.25 22.69 -2.69
C LYS A 308 -9.27 24.06 -3.36
N ASP A 309 -9.00 24.12 -4.64
CA ASP A 309 -9.35 25.29 -5.48
C ASP A 309 -10.85 25.37 -5.71
#